data_b1050eefb9498c8b4aae34a971c4cf79
#
_entry.id   b1050eefb9498c8b4aae34a971c4cf79
#
_cell.length_a   1.000
_cell.length_b   1.000
_cell.length_c   1.000
_cell.angle_alpha   90.00
_cell.angle_beta   90.00
_cell.angle_gamma   90.00
#
_symmetry.space_group_name_H-M   'P 1'
#
loop_
_entity.id
_entity.type
_entity.pdbx_description
1 polymer ?
#
loop_
_entity_poly.entity_id
_entity_poly.type
_entity_poly.pdbx_seq_one_letter_code
_entity_poly.pdbx_strand_id
1 'polypeptide(L)'
;MSSTSRKKLSPRETRIDRAWASGRSRWIALVIAAVALALCIFGGAAINATLAGKPTAVDEFLYRAIWAFRAPWLKGLSLVLNQAGGGNIALFIMPVIAVVVMLLTRGVWAALVVLPLRPLTQWAVESLKAAFERPRPPHREIAVAISSYPSGHSAVAASLIVVLALLVRRRWFTLIGVIYVIAMGYSRLYHNVHWFTDILAGTALGIAVGLVVWAVAGAIRSLVLRPRRYPRAFGSR
;
A
#
# COMPACT_ATOMS: atom_id res chain seq x y z
N MET A 1 47.21 -23.62 1.68
CA MET A 1 46.23 -23.02 2.61
C MET A 1 45.64 -21.79 1.99
N SER A 2 44.51 -21.89 1.29
CA SER A 2 43.85 -20.74 0.66
C SER A 2 42.76 -20.25 1.63
N SER A 3 43.05 -19.12 2.30
CA SER A 3 42.12 -18.39 3.11
C SER A 3 41.08 -17.74 2.17
N THR A 4 39.90 -18.31 2.05
CA THR A 4 38.76 -17.67 1.41
C THR A 4 38.31 -16.48 2.27
N SER A 5 38.91 -15.33 2.01
CA SER A 5 38.48 -14.05 2.58
C SER A 5 37.00 -13.83 2.29
N ARG A 6 36.14 -13.96 3.31
CA ARG A 6 34.76 -13.53 3.23
C ARG A 6 34.76 -12.02 2.96
N LYS A 7 34.43 -11.63 1.73
CA LYS A 7 34.27 -10.23 1.35
C LYS A 7 33.32 -9.56 2.35
N LYS A 8 33.83 -8.69 3.23
CA LYS A 8 32.99 -7.88 4.12
C LYS A 8 32.13 -6.99 3.25
N LEU A 9 30.81 -7.16 3.33
CA LEU A 9 29.85 -6.30 2.64
C LEU A 9 30.05 -4.85 3.09
N SER A 10 29.95 -3.91 2.16
CA SER A 10 30.00 -2.49 2.48
C SER A 10 28.84 -2.10 3.40
N PRO A 11 28.96 -1.01 4.19
CA PRO A 11 27.85 -0.51 5.01
C PRO A 11 26.55 -0.24 4.22
N ARG A 12 26.69 0.08 2.93
CA ARG A 12 25.58 0.26 1.99
C ARG A 12 24.91 -1.07 1.66
N GLU A 13 25.68 -2.10 1.32
CA GLU A 13 25.19 -3.45 1.02
C GLU A 13 24.50 -4.09 2.23
N THR A 14 25.08 -3.97 3.43
CA THR A 14 24.47 -4.46 4.67
C THR A 14 23.17 -3.74 5.04
N ARG A 15 23.02 -2.46 4.65
CA ARG A 15 21.79 -1.69 4.84
C ARG A 15 20.69 -2.13 3.86
N ILE A 16 21.06 -2.41 2.61
CA ILE A 16 20.16 -2.94 1.58
C ILE A 16 19.67 -4.32 1.98
N ASP A 17 20.55 -5.20 2.43
CA ASP A 17 20.17 -6.55 2.83
C ASP A 17 19.26 -6.61 4.05
N ARG A 18 19.41 -5.70 5.00
CA ARG A 18 18.50 -5.57 6.15
C ARG A 18 17.08 -5.12 5.79
N ALA A 19 16.85 -4.51 4.63
CA ALA A 19 15.52 -4.17 4.15
C ALA A 19 14.72 -5.38 3.68
N TRP A 20 15.42 -6.51 3.41
CA TRP A 20 14.82 -7.76 2.98
C TRP A 20 14.74 -8.71 4.17
N ALA A 21 13.53 -8.94 4.61
CA ALA A 21 13.25 -9.69 5.83
C ALA A 21 13.70 -11.14 5.79
N SER A 22 14.00 -11.64 6.97
CA SER A 22 14.11 -13.09 7.23
C SER A 22 12.81 -13.82 6.89
N GLY A 23 12.84 -15.14 6.76
CA GLY A 23 11.64 -15.94 6.55
C GLY A 23 10.55 -15.64 7.57
N ARG A 24 10.91 -15.48 8.86
CA ARG A 24 9.98 -15.14 9.95
C ARG A 24 9.26 -13.80 9.72
N SER A 25 9.97 -12.75 9.30
CA SER A 25 9.35 -11.44 9.06
C SER A 25 8.41 -11.47 7.86
N ARG A 26 8.71 -12.27 6.84
CA ARG A 26 7.80 -12.49 5.69
C ARG A 26 6.52 -13.20 6.12
N TRP A 27 6.62 -14.22 6.97
CA TRP A 27 5.45 -14.90 7.53
C TRP A 27 4.57 -13.93 8.33
N ILE A 28 5.15 -13.13 9.21
CA ILE A 28 4.41 -12.11 9.96
C ILE A 28 3.71 -11.13 9.00
N ALA A 29 4.40 -10.68 7.96
CA ALA A 29 3.81 -9.78 6.97
C ALA A 29 2.62 -10.44 6.23
N LEU A 30 2.73 -11.72 5.86
CA LEU A 30 1.64 -12.45 5.21
C LEU A 30 0.44 -12.66 6.13
N VAL A 31 0.67 -12.94 7.42
CA VAL A 31 -0.42 -13.03 8.41
C VAL A 31 -1.13 -11.67 8.56
N ILE A 32 -0.38 -10.58 8.71
CA ILE A 32 -0.97 -9.23 8.76
C ILE A 32 -1.73 -8.93 7.47
N ALA A 33 -1.19 -9.29 6.30
CA ALA A 33 -1.86 -9.11 5.03
C ALA A 33 -3.18 -9.90 4.94
N ALA A 34 -3.18 -11.15 5.41
CA ALA A 34 -4.38 -11.98 5.44
C ALA A 34 -5.46 -11.39 6.35
N VAL A 35 -5.09 -10.92 7.55
CA VAL A 35 -6.01 -10.24 8.47
C VAL A 35 -6.56 -8.96 7.86
N ALA A 36 -5.71 -8.12 7.27
CA ALA A 36 -6.12 -6.87 6.63
C ALA A 36 -7.07 -7.10 5.44
N LEU A 37 -6.78 -8.11 4.61
CA LEU A 37 -7.65 -8.52 3.51
C LEU A 37 -8.99 -9.06 4.03
N ALA A 38 -8.97 -9.89 5.06
CA ALA A 38 -10.17 -10.42 5.71
C ALA A 38 -11.06 -9.29 6.25
N LEU A 39 -10.47 -8.31 6.94
CA LEU A 39 -11.19 -7.13 7.42
C LEU A 39 -11.84 -6.34 6.27
N CYS A 40 -11.15 -6.19 5.15
CA CYS A 40 -11.72 -5.55 3.97
C CYS A 40 -12.89 -6.36 3.40
N ILE A 41 -12.73 -7.65 3.16
CA ILE A 41 -13.76 -8.49 2.53
C ILE A 41 -14.97 -8.66 3.47
N PHE A 42 -14.77 -9.08 4.72
CA PHE A 42 -15.85 -9.30 5.66
C PHE A 42 -16.53 -8.00 6.09
N GLY A 43 -15.80 -6.88 6.17
CA GLY A 43 -16.39 -5.57 6.39
C GLY A 43 -17.36 -5.17 5.29
N GLY A 44 -16.97 -5.35 4.02
CA GLY A 44 -17.84 -5.10 2.87
C GLY A 44 -19.05 -6.04 2.83
N ALA A 45 -18.82 -7.32 3.07
CA ALA A 45 -19.89 -8.32 3.13
C ALA A 45 -20.89 -8.02 4.26
N ALA A 46 -20.41 -7.64 5.44
CA ALA A 46 -21.27 -7.26 6.57
C ALA A 46 -22.10 -6.01 6.25
N ILE A 47 -21.51 -4.96 5.67
CA ILE A 47 -22.23 -3.75 5.26
C ILE A 47 -23.31 -4.09 4.22
N ASN A 48 -23.02 -4.95 3.25
CA ASN A 48 -24.00 -5.37 2.25
C ASN A 48 -25.13 -6.21 2.88
N ALA A 49 -24.77 -7.19 3.70
CA ALA A 49 -25.76 -8.11 4.30
C ALA A 49 -26.68 -7.42 5.31
N THR A 50 -26.14 -6.49 6.12
CA THR A 50 -26.94 -5.88 7.21
C THR A 50 -27.55 -4.55 6.84
N LEU A 51 -26.94 -3.77 5.94
CA LEU A 51 -27.33 -2.42 5.59
C LEU A 51 -27.68 -2.24 4.11
N ALA A 52 -27.66 -3.28 3.30
CA ALA A 52 -27.84 -3.20 1.85
C ALA A 52 -26.94 -2.12 1.20
N GLY A 53 -25.70 -2.03 1.65
CA GLY A 53 -24.72 -1.04 1.17
C GLY A 53 -24.91 0.39 1.72
N LYS A 54 -25.94 0.66 2.53
CA LYS A 54 -26.16 1.98 3.15
C LYS A 54 -25.02 2.38 4.10
N PRO A 55 -24.89 3.67 4.41
CA PRO A 55 -23.89 4.13 5.37
C PRO A 55 -24.12 3.55 6.77
N THR A 56 -23.02 3.31 7.49
CA THR A 56 -23.06 3.02 8.92
C THR A 56 -23.30 4.30 9.71
N ALA A 57 -23.65 4.20 11.00
CA ALA A 57 -23.81 5.36 11.87
C ALA A 57 -22.53 6.23 11.94
N VAL A 58 -21.36 5.61 11.93
CA VAL A 58 -20.05 6.33 11.90
C VAL A 58 -19.84 7.03 10.56
N ASP A 59 -20.24 6.40 9.44
CA ASP A 59 -20.16 7.03 8.12
C ASP A 59 -21.02 8.30 8.06
N GLU A 60 -22.25 8.24 8.54
CA GLU A 60 -23.14 9.40 8.57
C GLU A 60 -22.67 10.50 9.53
N PHE A 61 -22.20 10.13 10.71
CA PHE A 61 -21.69 11.09 11.67
C PHE A 61 -20.50 11.87 11.07
N LEU A 62 -19.51 11.19 10.49
CA LEU A 62 -18.35 11.83 9.92
C LEU A 62 -18.70 12.62 8.65
N TYR A 63 -19.61 12.12 7.82
CA TYR A 63 -20.11 12.86 6.67
C TYR A 63 -20.69 14.23 7.10
N ARG A 64 -21.59 14.25 8.09
CA ARG A 64 -22.21 15.48 8.61
C ARG A 64 -21.18 16.40 9.27
N ALA A 65 -20.28 15.85 10.06
CA ALA A 65 -19.25 16.63 10.75
C ALA A 65 -18.31 17.33 9.74
N ILE A 66 -17.81 16.60 8.74
CA ILE A 66 -16.92 17.19 7.73
C ILE A 66 -17.68 18.22 6.88
N TRP A 67 -18.94 17.97 6.56
CA TRP A 67 -19.77 18.92 5.82
C TRP A 67 -19.94 20.24 6.59
N ALA A 68 -20.14 20.18 7.90
CA ALA A 68 -20.32 21.35 8.77
C ALA A 68 -19.03 22.20 8.94
N PHE A 69 -17.85 21.53 8.90
CA PHE A 69 -16.56 22.21 9.14
C PHE A 69 -15.74 22.44 7.86
N ARG A 70 -16.39 22.58 6.71
CA ARG A 70 -15.70 22.86 5.44
C ARG A 70 -15.09 24.26 5.44
N ALA A 71 -13.81 24.32 5.05
CA ALA A 71 -13.09 25.57 4.88
C ALA A 71 -12.50 25.66 3.46
N PRO A 72 -12.49 26.85 2.82
CA PRO A 72 -12.00 27.02 1.44
C PRO A 72 -10.56 26.55 1.21
N TRP A 73 -9.67 26.78 2.18
CA TRP A 73 -8.27 26.34 2.10
C TRP A 73 -8.11 24.80 2.11
N LEU A 74 -8.99 24.09 2.82
CA LEU A 74 -9.03 22.63 2.81
C LEU A 74 -9.42 22.08 1.45
N LYS A 75 -10.23 22.80 0.66
CA LYS A 75 -10.60 22.41 -0.70
C LYS A 75 -9.38 22.33 -1.60
N GLY A 76 -8.53 23.36 -1.58
CA GLY A 76 -7.28 23.38 -2.36
C GLY A 76 -6.37 22.20 -2.01
N LEU A 77 -6.13 21.97 -0.72
CA LEU A 77 -5.34 20.83 -0.26
C LEU A 77 -5.95 19.49 -0.68
N SER A 78 -7.26 19.34 -0.54
CA SER A 78 -7.97 18.10 -0.93
C SER A 78 -7.90 17.83 -2.43
N LEU A 79 -7.91 18.86 -3.29
CA LEU A 79 -7.73 18.71 -4.73
C LEU A 79 -6.30 18.28 -5.08
N VAL A 80 -5.27 18.82 -4.43
CA VAL A 80 -3.89 18.38 -4.60
C VAL A 80 -3.74 16.90 -4.21
N LEU A 81 -4.30 16.51 -3.07
CA LEU A 81 -4.30 15.11 -2.62
C LEU A 81 -5.09 14.20 -3.58
N ASN A 82 -6.19 14.69 -4.16
CA ASN A 82 -6.93 13.95 -5.17
C ASN A 82 -6.05 13.62 -6.39
N GLN A 83 -5.30 14.58 -6.91
CA GLN A 83 -4.39 14.36 -8.02
C GLN A 83 -3.23 13.42 -7.64
N ALA A 84 -2.71 13.55 -6.42
CA ALA A 84 -1.65 12.69 -5.91
C ALA A 84 -2.07 11.24 -5.66
N GLY A 85 -3.37 10.96 -5.47
CA GLY A 85 -3.91 9.62 -5.19
C GLY A 85 -4.61 8.91 -6.35
N GLY A 86 -5.11 9.64 -7.34
CA GLY A 86 -5.95 9.06 -8.41
C GLY A 86 -5.89 9.75 -9.76
N GLY A 87 -5.34 10.97 -9.83
CA GLY A 87 -5.15 11.70 -11.09
C GLY A 87 -3.90 11.26 -11.86
N ASN A 88 -3.54 12.00 -12.90
CA ASN A 88 -2.36 11.73 -13.73
C ASN A 88 -1.05 11.70 -12.90
N ILE A 89 -0.97 12.49 -11.83
CA ILE A 89 0.18 12.47 -10.91
C ILE A 89 0.33 11.11 -10.27
N ALA A 90 -0.75 10.54 -9.73
CA ALA A 90 -0.71 9.21 -9.12
C ALA A 90 -0.55 8.09 -10.15
N LEU A 91 -1.04 8.32 -11.38
CA LEU A 91 -1.00 7.30 -12.43
C LEU A 91 0.41 7.13 -13.00
N PHE A 92 1.10 8.23 -13.27
CA PHE A 92 2.37 8.22 -14.00
C PHE A 92 3.54 8.77 -13.17
N ILE A 93 3.38 9.91 -12.53
CA ILE A 93 4.49 10.65 -11.93
C ILE A 93 4.97 10.00 -10.63
N MET A 94 4.06 9.74 -9.69
CA MET A 94 4.43 9.17 -8.39
C MET A 94 5.07 7.77 -8.47
N PRO A 95 4.55 6.81 -9.26
CA PRO A 95 5.21 5.52 -9.44
C PRO A 95 6.60 5.64 -10.07
N VAL A 96 6.75 6.49 -11.09
CA VAL A 96 8.05 6.72 -11.74
C VAL A 96 9.06 7.30 -10.76
N ILE A 97 8.69 8.35 -10.01
CA ILE A 97 9.56 8.93 -8.99
C ILE A 97 9.93 7.88 -7.94
N ALA A 98 8.97 7.11 -7.43
CA ALA A 98 9.23 6.08 -6.43
C ALA A 98 10.19 5.00 -6.97
N VAL A 99 9.99 4.53 -8.20
CA VAL A 99 10.87 3.55 -8.85
C VAL A 99 12.28 4.12 -9.03
N VAL A 100 12.41 5.33 -9.56
CA VAL A 100 13.72 5.98 -9.77
C VAL A 100 14.46 6.19 -8.45
N VAL A 101 13.78 6.74 -7.44
CA VAL A 101 14.36 6.94 -6.10
C VAL A 101 14.79 5.60 -5.49
N MET A 102 13.97 4.55 -5.59
CA MET A 102 14.33 3.23 -5.08
C MET A 102 15.50 2.62 -5.86
N LEU A 103 15.53 2.77 -7.18
CA LEU A 103 16.62 2.29 -8.01
C LEU A 103 17.96 2.95 -7.61
N LEU A 104 17.98 4.27 -7.46
CA LEU A 104 19.18 5.04 -7.13
C LEU A 104 19.65 4.84 -5.68
N THR A 105 18.73 4.65 -4.73
CA THR A 105 19.05 4.61 -3.29
C THR A 105 19.13 3.21 -2.70
N ARG A 106 18.35 2.27 -3.21
CA ARG A 106 18.16 0.91 -2.66
C ARG A 106 18.44 -0.21 -3.67
N GLY A 107 18.63 0.13 -4.95
CA GLY A 107 18.97 -0.81 -6.01
C GLY A 107 17.76 -1.42 -6.71
N VAL A 108 18.04 -2.21 -7.76
CA VAL A 108 17.05 -2.75 -8.69
C VAL A 108 15.93 -3.55 -8.02
N TRP A 109 16.23 -4.34 -7.00
CA TRP A 109 15.22 -5.12 -6.29
C TRP A 109 14.16 -4.25 -5.61
N ALA A 110 14.56 -3.13 -5.04
CA ALA A 110 13.63 -2.19 -4.43
C ALA A 110 12.74 -1.50 -5.47
N ALA A 111 13.29 -1.16 -6.63
CA ALA A 111 12.53 -0.62 -7.75
C ALA A 111 11.52 -1.65 -8.30
N LEU A 112 11.94 -2.91 -8.48
CA LEU A 112 11.07 -4.00 -8.95
C LEU A 112 9.90 -4.30 -8.02
N VAL A 113 10.03 -4.04 -6.71
CA VAL A 113 8.93 -4.20 -5.75
C VAL A 113 7.90 -3.08 -5.85
N VAL A 114 8.34 -1.85 -6.12
CA VAL A 114 7.44 -0.70 -6.24
C VAL A 114 6.62 -0.76 -7.54
N LEU A 115 7.21 -1.26 -8.62
CA LEU A 115 6.61 -1.26 -9.95
C LEU A 115 5.20 -1.90 -10.02
N PRO A 116 4.95 -3.11 -9.47
CA PRO A 116 3.67 -3.77 -9.57
C PRO A 116 2.61 -3.28 -8.57
N LEU A 117 2.97 -2.42 -7.60
CA LEU A 117 2.04 -2.03 -6.51
C LEU A 117 0.76 -1.41 -7.03
N ARG A 118 0.89 -0.40 -7.91
CA ARG A 118 -0.28 0.31 -8.41
C ARG A 118 -1.21 -0.58 -9.24
N PRO A 119 -0.75 -1.30 -10.29
CA PRO A 119 -1.63 -2.15 -11.08
C PRO A 119 -2.27 -3.26 -10.25
N LEU A 120 -1.54 -3.91 -9.34
CA LEU A 120 -2.11 -4.95 -8.48
C LEU A 120 -3.13 -4.39 -7.49
N THR A 121 -2.84 -3.22 -6.88
CA THR A 121 -3.79 -2.57 -5.98
C THR A 121 -5.04 -2.13 -6.72
N GLN A 122 -4.90 -1.54 -7.91
CA GLN A 122 -6.05 -1.11 -8.71
C GLN A 122 -6.90 -2.31 -9.14
N TRP A 123 -6.29 -3.38 -9.60
CA TRP A 123 -7.01 -4.61 -9.95
C TRP A 123 -7.81 -5.15 -8.75
N ALA A 124 -7.22 -5.24 -7.56
CA ALA A 124 -7.90 -5.69 -6.36
C ALA A 124 -9.06 -4.77 -5.95
N VAL A 125 -8.86 -3.44 -6.06
CA VAL A 125 -9.91 -2.44 -5.80
C VAL A 125 -11.08 -2.62 -6.77
N GLU A 126 -10.84 -2.71 -8.08
CA GLU A 126 -11.92 -2.83 -9.06
C GLU A 126 -12.66 -4.16 -8.93
N SER A 127 -11.96 -5.26 -8.61
CA SER A 127 -12.59 -6.55 -8.33
C SER A 127 -13.57 -6.47 -7.15
N LEU A 128 -13.17 -5.80 -6.05
CA LEU A 128 -14.04 -5.64 -4.88
C LEU A 128 -15.16 -4.63 -5.12
N LYS A 129 -14.95 -3.59 -5.92
CA LYS A 129 -16.01 -2.66 -6.32
C LYS A 129 -17.10 -3.35 -7.12
N ALA A 130 -16.72 -4.23 -8.04
CA ALA A 130 -17.67 -5.04 -8.80
C ALA A 130 -18.45 -6.02 -7.90
N ALA A 131 -17.81 -6.53 -6.83
CA ALA A 131 -18.47 -7.46 -5.90
C ALA A 131 -19.43 -6.79 -4.93
N PHE A 132 -19.14 -5.56 -4.48
CA PHE A 132 -19.91 -4.91 -3.42
C PHE A 132 -20.87 -3.83 -3.91
N GLU A 133 -20.62 -3.20 -5.05
CA GLU A 133 -21.45 -2.17 -5.71
C GLU A 133 -22.05 -1.10 -4.77
N ARG A 134 -21.34 -0.78 -3.70
CA ARG A 134 -21.80 0.13 -2.64
C ARG A 134 -22.07 1.53 -3.17
N PRO A 135 -23.23 2.15 -2.89
CA PRO A 135 -23.53 3.52 -3.30
C PRO A 135 -22.65 4.53 -2.57
N ARG A 136 -22.31 5.61 -3.27
CA ARG A 136 -21.49 6.71 -2.73
C ARG A 136 -22.32 7.70 -1.91
N PRO A 137 -21.65 8.53 -1.07
CA PRO A 137 -22.29 9.67 -0.42
C PRO A 137 -22.99 10.62 -1.43
N PRO A 138 -24.03 11.33 -1.02
CA PRO A 138 -24.67 12.38 -1.82
C PRO A 138 -23.73 13.61 -1.98
N HIS A 139 -24.11 14.52 -2.88
CA HIS A 139 -23.40 15.82 -3.09
C HIS A 139 -21.92 15.69 -3.42
N ARG A 140 -21.55 14.80 -4.33
CA ARG A 140 -20.17 14.57 -4.79
C ARG A 140 -19.63 15.79 -5.53
N GLU A 141 -18.42 16.23 -5.16
CA GLU A 141 -17.77 17.40 -5.78
C GLU A 141 -16.88 17.06 -6.98
N ILE A 142 -16.58 15.79 -7.19
CA ILE A 142 -15.75 15.32 -8.31
C ILE A 142 -16.40 14.12 -8.98
N ALA A 143 -16.13 13.98 -10.29
CA ALA A 143 -16.60 12.82 -11.05
C ALA A 143 -15.86 11.55 -10.65
N VAL A 144 -16.60 10.48 -10.38
CA VAL A 144 -16.07 9.17 -9.97
C VAL A 144 -16.98 8.03 -10.44
N ALA A 145 -16.44 6.83 -10.53
CA ALA A 145 -17.21 5.61 -10.82
C ALA A 145 -18.32 5.36 -9.78
N ILE A 146 -19.30 4.52 -10.10
CA ILE A 146 -20.52 4.30 -9.30
C ILE A 146 -20.22 3.73 -7.91
N SER A 147 -19.46 2.63 -7.83
CA SER A 147 -19.16 1.96 -6.55
C SER A 147 -18.18 2.72 -5.67
N SER A 148 -18.49 2.81 -4.37
CA SER A 148 -17.65 3.47 -3.38
C SER A 148 -16.68 2.55 -2.66
N TYR A 149 -17.02 1.28 -2.48
CA TYR A 149 -16.26 0.36 -1.64
C TYR A 149 -15.38 -0.61 -2.46
N PRO A 150 -14.12 -0.78 -2.08
CA PRO A 150 -13.32 0.03 -1.16
C PRO A 150 -12.75 1.30 -1.82
N SER A 151 -12.17 2.22 -1.03
CA SER A 151 -11.52 3.44 -1.55
C SER A 151 -10.21 3.14 -2.28
N GLY A 152 -10.16 3.37 -3.59
CA GLY A 152 -8.97 3.16 -4.42
C GLY A 152 -7.81 4.10 -4.08
N HIS A 153 -8.08 5.38 -3.80
CA HIS A 153 -7.07 6.36 -3.39
C HIS A 153 -6.37 5.94 -2.08
N SER A 154 -7.17 5.51 -1.08
CA SER A 154 -6.65 5.03 0.20
C SER A 154 -5.83 3.74 0.03
N ALA A 155 -6.29 2.83 -0.83
CA ALA A 155 -5.58 1.58 -1.11
C ALA A 155 -4.23 1.83 -1.79
N VAL A 156 -4.17 2.65 -2.83
CA VAL A 156 -2.93 2.99 -3.54
C VAL A 156 -1.95 3.73 -2.62
N ALA A 157 -2.43 4.70 -1.85
CA ALA A 157 -1.59 5.41 -0.88
C ALA A 157 -1.00 4.46 0.17
N ALA A 158 -1.82 3.59 0.77
CA ALA A 158 -1.38 2.66 1.79
C ALA A 158 -0.41 1.60 1.26
N SER A 159 -0.66 1.03 0.07
CA SER A 159 0.23 0.03 -0.53
C SER A 159 1.62 0.58 -0.81
N LEU A 160 1.70 1.80 -1.35
CA LEU A 160 2.96 2.47 -1.62
C LEU A 160 3.70 2.79 -0.31
N ILE A 161 3.02 3.41 0.66
CA ILE A 161 3.66 3.81 1.92
C ILE A 161 4.15 2.62 2.73
N VAL A 162 3.40 1.54 2.82
CA VAL A 162 3.82 0.34 3.54
C VAL A 162 5.10 -0.24 2.96
N VAL A 163 5.19 -0.37 1.64
CA VAL A 163 6.39 -0.90 0.98
C VAL A 163 7.57 0.06 1.13
N LEU A 164 7.37 1.35 0.90
CA LEU A 164 8.43 2.33 1.08
C LEU A 164 8.92 2.40 2.54
N ALA A 165 8.04 2.30 3.54
CA ALA A 165 8.42 2.25 4.95
C ALA A 165 9.29 1.02 5.28
N LEU A 166 8.95 -0.15 4.73
CA LEU A 166 9.74 -1.38 4.87
C LEU A 166 11.12 -1.28 4.20
N LEU A 167 11.21 -0.59 3.06
CA LEU A 167 12.46 -0.39 2.31
C LEU A 167 13.32 0.71 2.91
N VAL A 168 12.73 1.84 3.31
CA VAL A 168 13.44 3.01 3.85
C VAL A 168 13.89 2.79 5.28
N ARG A 169 13.06 2.14 6.13
CA ARG A 169 13.33 1.80 7.54
C ARG A 169 13.74 3.00 8.39
N ARG A 170 13.08 4.13 8.22
CA ARG A 170 13.25 5.35 9.03
C ARG A 170 11.92 5.71 9.69
N ARG A 171 11.89 5.86 11.01
CA ARG A 171 10.68 6.17 11.78
C ARG A 171 9.99 7.45 11.30
N TRP A 172 10.76 8.50 11.06
CA TRP A 172 10.22 9.78 10.57
C TRP A 172 9.54 9.62 9.19
N PHE A 173 10.12 8.80 8.29
CA PHE A 173 9.52 8.51 6.98
C PHE A 173 8.19 7.76 7.13
N THR A 174 8.14 6.77 8.02
CA THR A 174 6.91 6.03 8.32
C THR A 174 5.83 6.96 8.88
N LEU A 175 6.21 7.86 9.81
CA LEU A 175 5.27 8.84 10.38
C LEU A 175 4.69 9.76 9.31
N ILE A 176 5.53 10.35 8.45
CA ILE A 176 5.08 11.20 7.33
C ILE A 176 4.17 10.39 6.39
N GLY A 177 4.52 9.15 6.09
CA GLY A 177 3.71 8.27 5.26
C GLY A 177 2.33 7.97 5.86
N VAL A 178 2.25 7.74 7.17
CA VAL A 178 0.96 7.57 7.89
C VAL A 178 0.12 8.85 7.80
N ILE A 179 0.73 10.02 8.06
CA ILE A 179 0.05 11.31 7.92
C ILE A 179 -0.49 11.49 6.48
N TYR A 180 0.30 11.13 5.47
CA TYR A 180 -0.15 11.18 4.07
C TYR A 180 -1.36 10.27 3.80
N VAL A 181 -1.36 9.02 4.31
CA VAL A 181 -2.50 8.09 4.15
C VAL A 181 -3.76 8.64 4.84
N ILE A 182 -3.62 9.22 6.03
CA ILE A 182 -4.73 9.86 6.76
C ILE A 182 -5.26 11.06 5.98
N ALA A 183 -4.38 11.94 5.51
CA ALA A 183 -4.75 13.11 4.72
C ALA A 183 -5.43 12.72 3.40
N MET A 184 -4.96 11.64 2.76
CA MET A 184 -5.59 11.07 1.57
C MET A 184 -7.02 10.61 1.89
N GLY A 185 -7.21 9.86 2.97
CA GLY A 185 -8.55 9.44 3.43
C GLY A 185 -9.46 10.63 3.70
N TYR A 186 -8.97 11.64 4.44
CA TYR A 186 -9.70 12.87 4.69
C TYR A 186 -10.14 13.58 3.40
N SER A 187 -9.27 13.66 2.40
CA SER A 187 -9.63 14.26 1.12
C SER A 187 -10.81 13.57 0.43
N ARG A 188 -10.96 12.25 0.64
CA ARG A 188 -12.10 11.48 0.08
C ARG A 188 -13.41 11.80 0.77
N LEU A 189 -13.36 11.97 2.10
CA LEU A 189 -14.52 12.42 2.87
C LEU A 189 -14.89 13.86 2.50
N TYR A 190 -13.90 14.74 2.38
CA TYR A 190 -14.11 16.15 2.02
C TYR A 190 -14.85 16.31 0.68
N HIS A 191 -14.49 15.52 -0.32
CA HIS A 191 -15.15 15.56 -1.64
C HIS A 191 -16.46 14.74 -1.72
N ASN A 192 -16.91 14.14 -0.62
CA ASN A 192 -18.10 13.27 -0.55
C ASN A 192 -18.06 12.13 -1.58
N VAL A 193 -16.91 11.55 -1.83
CA VAL A 193 -16.79 10.46 -2.80
C VAL A 193 -16.68 9.09 -2.15
N HIS A 194 -16.40 9.03 -0.86
CA HIS A 194 -16.30 7.80 -0.08
C HIS A 194 -16.88 7.97 1.32
N TRP A 195 -17.39 6.89 1.86
CA TRP A 195 -17.70 6.74 3.27
C TRP A 195 -16.42 6.45 4.07
N PHE A 196 -16.44 6.72 5.37
CA PHE A 196 -15.28 6.44 6.23
C PHE A 196 -14.88 4.95 6.23
N THR A 197 -15.88 4.06 6.26
CA THR A 197 -15.62 2.62 6.20
C THR A 197 -15.02 2.17 4.87
N ASP A 198 -15.29 2.86 3.74
CA ASP A 198 -14.62 2.61 2.45
C ASP A 198 -13.13 2.94 2.53
N ILE A 199 -12.78 4.01 3.27
CA ILE A 199 -11.39 4.46 3.45
C ILE A 199 -10.62 3.47 4.31
N LEU A 200 -11.22 3.00 5.41
CA LEU A 200 -10.60 1.98 6.26
C LEU A 200 -10.37 0.69 5.47
N ALA A 201 -11.36 0.24 4.74
CA ALA A 201 -11.26 -0.96 3.89
C ALA A 201 -10.22 -0.80 2.79
N GLY A 202 -10.18 0.35 2.10
CA GLY A 202 -9.16 0.65 1.10
C GLY A 202 -7.75 0.67 1.70
N THR A 203 -7.59 1.28 2.87
CA THR A 203 -6.31 1.29 3.60
C THR A 203 -5.87 -0.14 3.96
N ALA A 204 -6.78 -0.95 4.50
CA ALA A 204 -6.50 -2.36 4.83
C ALA A 204 -6.11 -3.17 3.58
N LEU A 205 -6.85 -3.00 2.48
CA LEU A 205 -6.51 -3.64 1.19
C LEU A 205 -5.12 -3.23 0.70
N GLY A 206 -4.80 -1.93 0.75
CA GLY A 206 -3.49 -1.43 0.35
C GLY A 206 -2.35 -1.99 1.19
N ILE A 207 -2.54 -2.07 2.52
CA ILE A 207 -1.59 -2.73 3.42
C ILE A 207 -1.40 -4.19 3.02
N ALA A 208 -2.49 -4.93 2.78
CA ALA A 208 -2.44 -6.32 2.39
C ALA A 208 -1.65 -6.52 1.09
N VAL A 209 -1.99 -5.78 0.03
CA VAL A 209 -1.29 -5.86 -1.26
C VAL A 209 0.19 -5.50 -1.11
N GLY A 210 0.51 -4.41 -0.41
CA GLY A 210 1.90 -3.98 -0.20
C GLY A 210 2.73 -5.03 0.53
N LEU A 211 2.20 -5.63 1.60
CA LEU A 211 2.88 -6.67 2.37
C LEU A 211 3.07 -7.97 1.57
N VAL A 212 2.08 -8.38 0.78
CA VAL A 212 2.19 -9.57 -0.10
C VAL A 212 3.27 -9.33 -1.15
N VAL A 213 3.23 -8.20 -1.86
CA VAL A 213 4.22 -7.87 -2.89
C VAL A 213 5.63 -7.84 -2.31
N TRP A 214 5.82 -7.19 -1.15
CA TRP A 214 7.11 -7.16 -0.47
C TRP A 214 7.60 -8.56 -0.03
N ALA A 215 6.72 -9.38 0.53
CA ALA A 215 7.06 -10.73 0.98
C ALA A 215 7.44 -11.65 -0.17
N VAL A 216 6.68 -11.61 -1.27
CA VAL A 216 6.92 -12.40 -2.49
C VAL A 216 8.25 -11.97 -3.15
N ALA A 217 8.45 -10.67 -3.33
CA ALA A 217 9.70 -10.16 -3.90
C ALA A 217 10.92 -10.52 -3.04
N GLY A 218 10.78 -10.45 -1.70
CA GLY A 218 11.82 -10.89 -0.77
C GLY A 218 12.10 -12.41 -0.86
N ALA A 219 11.09 -13.24 -1.12
CA ALA A 219 11.26 -14.66 -1.36
C ALA A 219 12.02 -14.92 -2.68
N ILE A 220 11.57 -14.31 -3.77
CA ILE A 220 12.21 -14.42 -5.09
C ILE A 220 13.67 -13.96 -5.00
N ARG A 221 13.93 -12.78 -4.42
CA ARG A 221 15.30 -12.28 -4.22
C ARG A 221 16.16 -13.27 -3.45
N SER A 222 15.65 -13.90 -2.39
CA SER A 222 16.40 -14.86 -1.60
C SER A 222 16.71 -16.15 -2.37
N LEU A 223 15.89 -16.54 -3.33
CA LEU A 223 16.15 -17.69 -4.21
C LEU A 223 17.20 -17.36 -5.27
N VAL A 224 17.07 -16.20 -5.91
CA VAL A 224 17.97 -15.75 -6.98
C VAL A 224 19.38 -15.47 -6.46
N LEU A 225 19.51 -14.89 -5.27
CA LEU A 225 20.80 -14.52 -4.69
C LEU A 225 21.39 -15.60 -3.77
N ARG A 226 20.79 -16.79 -3.70
CA ARG A 226 21.42 -17.92 -2.97
C ARG A 226 22.77 -18.24 -3.61
N PRO A 227 23.88 -18.25 -2.84
CA PRO A 227 25.15 -18.75 -3.35
C PRO A 227 24.95 -20.21 -3.79
N ARG A 228 25.33 -20.53 -5.04
CA ARG A 228 25.39 -21.91 -5.49
C ARG A 228 26.33 -22.66 -4.54
N ARG A 229 25.80 -23.58 -3.73
CA ARG A 229 26.63 -24.52 -2.98
C ARG A 229 27.27 -25.44 -4.01
N TYR A 230 28.53 -25.19 -4.37
CA TYR A 230 29.32 -26.18 -5.07
C TYR A 230 29.38 -27.43 -4.20
N PRO A 231 29.08 -28.62 -4.71
CA PRO A 231 29.34 -29.86 -4.00
C PRO A 231 30.82 -29.82 -3.59
N ARG A 232 31.13 -30.06 -2.32
CA ARG A 232 32.51 -30.30 -1.92
C ARG A 232 32.98 -31.48 -2.76
N ALA A 233 33.98 -31.30 -3.63
CA ALA A 233 34.63 -32.37 -4.31
C ALA A 233 35.05 -33.41 -3.25
N PHE A 234 34.64 -34.61 -3.41
CA PHE A 234 35.04 -35.74 -2.55
C PHE A 234 36.57 -35.71 -2.48
N GLY A 235 37.10 -35.52 -1.28
CA GLY A 235 38.54 -35.54 -1.06
C GLY A 235 39.11 -36.86 -1.54
N SER A 236 40.06 -36.77 -2.45
CA SER A 236 40.95 -37.87 -2.78
C SER A 236 41.68 -38.32 -1.49
N ARG A 237 41.55 -39.59 -1.19
CA ARG A 237 42.37 -40.28 -0.19
C ARG A 237 43.84 -40.24 -0.59
#